data_9434f0101937f8f1254cf745f2fb7b63
#
_entry.id   9434f0101937f8f1254cf745f2fb7b63
#
_cell.length_a   1.000
_cell.length_b   1.000
_cell.length_c   1.000
_cell.angle_alpha   90.00
_cell.angle_beta   90.00
_cell.angle_gamma   90.00
#
_symmetry.space_group_name_H-M   'P 1'
#
loop_
_entity.id
_entity.type
_entity.pdbx_description
1 polymer ?
#
loop_
_entity_poly.entity_id
_entity_poly.type
_entity_poly.pdbx_seq_one_letter_code
_entity_poly.pdbx_strand_id
1 'polypeptide(L)'
;MLHIEALNLAFPQAVSSEQYLARVAKLVSPLGFAREHSFAAVSVCRDELTQSFLDLVARRWDQPFSLGGLGALPSLGRTGWRAALSHVPQDPDRGHLIVFGMPHIGIDPEGNIGQSLRRHQNEVTPTCGAMAALLSSLRNGFEPLTPGLDDHEAERLRRIVDSQSDQLPDNLLELTKLAAAAVNDEMWVELDALGAYKEMDIAVFCGIQIHLPDEVDFIYPVASAFMGSDGITKALVV
;
A
#
# COMPACT_ATOMS: atom_id res chain seq x y z
N MET A 1 9.44 -3.86 -25.94
CA MET A 1 9.57 -2.64 -25.12
C MET A 1 10.15 -3.10 -23.80
N LEU A 2 11.33 -2.58 -23.42
CA LEU A 2 12.13 -3.08 -22.29
C LEU A 2 11.39 -3.00 -20.93
N HIS A 3 10.60 -1.96 -20.68
CA HIS A 3 9.83 -1.82 -19.43
C HIS A 3 8.76 -2.91 -19.26
N ILE A 4 8.13 -3.40 -20.34
CA ILE A 4 7.16 -4.51 -20.27
C ILE A 4 7.86 -5.85 -19.99
N GLU A 5 9.04 -6.06 -20.55
CA GLU A 5 9.84 -7.24 -20.25
C GLU A 5 10.28 -7.24 -18.79
N ALA A 6 10.75 -6.09 -18.28
CA ALA A 6 11.12 -5.90 -16.89
C ALA A 6 9.91 -6.10 -15.94
N LEU A 7 8.73 -5.57 -16.28
CA LEU A 7 7.50 -5.81 -15.56
C LEU A 7 7.18 -7.31 -15.45
N ASN A 8 7.14 -8.01 -16.57
CA ASN A 8 6.79 -9.43 -16.61
C ASN A 8 7.80 -10.30 -15.86
N LEU A 9 9.09 -9.93 -15.89
CA LEU A 9 10.14 -10.66 -15.18
C LEU A 9 10.08 -10.44 -13.66
N ALA A 10 9.91 -9.19 -13.21
CA ALA A 10 9.96 -8.85 -11.79
C ALA A 10 8.62 -9.05 -11.08
N PHE A 11 7.50 -8.92 -11.82
CA PHE A 11 6.14 -8.94 -11.32
C PHE A 11 5.19 -9.76 -12.22
N PRO A 12 5.41 -11.08 -12.37
CA PRO A 12 4.73 -11.90 -13.38
C PRO A 12 3.21 -12.02 -13.20
N GLN A 13 2.68 -11.63 -12.03
CA GLN A 13 1.24 -11.64 -11.72
C GLN A 13 0.63 -10.24 -11.69
N ALA A 14 1.40 -9.22 -12.08
CA ALA A 14 0.89 -7.85 -12.10
C ALA A 14 -0.23 -7.71 -13.14
N VAL A 15 -1.27 -6.98 -12.75
CA VAL A 15 -2.40 -6.63 -13.62
C VAL A 15 -2.63 -5.12 -13.54
N SER A 16 -3.30 -4.53 -14.55
CA SER A 16 -3.60 -3.10 -14.47
C SER A 16 -4.40 -2.77 -13.20
N SER A 17 -4.22 -1.58 -12.65
CA SER A 17 -4.89 -1.13 -11.44
C SER A 17 -6.42 -1.23 -11.56
N GLU A 18 -6.97 -0.94 -12.75
CA GLU A 18 -8.41 -1.09 -13.01
C GLU A 18 -8.87 -2.56 -12.94
N GLN A 19 -8.11 -3.47 -13.56
CA GLN A 19 -8.41 -4.91 -13.52
C GLN A 19 -8.29 -5.45 -12.08
N TYR A 20 -7.26 -5.01 -11.35
CA TYR A 20 -7.07 -5.37 -9.94
C TYR A 20 -8.29 -4.98 -9.10
N LEU A 21 -8.70 -3.71 -9.15
CA LEU A 21 -9.86 -3.25 -8.38
C LEU A 21 -11.18 -3.89 -8.84
N ALA A 22 -11.32 -4.25 -10.12
CA ALA A 22 -12.47 -5.00 -10.61
C ALA A 22 -12.52 -6.42 -10.00
N ARG A 23 -11.36 -7.10 -9.91
CA ARG A 23 -11.26 -8.41 -9.25
C ARG A 23 -11.56 -8.30 -7.76
N VAL A 24 -10.99 -7.32 -7.07
CA VAL A 24 -11.28 -7.05 -5.65
C VAL A 24 -12.78 -6.88 -5.43
N ALA A 25 -13.44 -6.01 -6.19
CA ALA A 25 -14.87 -5.78 -6.03
C ALA A 25 -15.72 -7.05 -6.26
N LYS A 26 -15.37 -7.85 -7.27
CA LYS A 26 -16.02 -9.13 -7.53
C LYS A 26 -15.83 -10.12 -6.38
N LEU A 27 -14.63 -10.10 -5.76
CA LEU A 27 -14.27 -11.01 -4.68
C LEU A 27 -15.01 -10.67 -3.37
N VAL A 28 -15.14 -9.37 -3.04
CA VAL A 28 -15.76 -8.95 -1.78
C VAL A 28 -17.28 -8.78 -1.87
N SER A 29 -17.86 -8.66 -3.06
CA SER A 29 -19.31 -8.51 -3.24
C SER A 29 -20.13 -9.63 -2.59
N PRO A 30 -19.78 -10.94 -2.72
CA PRO A 30 -20.50 -12.01 -2.03
C PRO A 30 -20.35 -11.99 -0.50
N LEU A 31 -19.41 -11.20 0.02
CA LEU A 31 -19.16 -11.00 1.45
C LEU A 31 -19.92 -9.78 2.02
N GLY A 32 -20.80 -9.17 1.23
CA GLY A 32 -21.61 -8.03 1.66
C GLY A 32 -21.01 -6.64 1.38
N PHE A 33 -19.81 -6.54 0.81
CA PHE A 33 -19.14 -5.26 0.52
C PHE A 33 -19.74 -4.57 -0.72
N ALA A 34 -20.98 -4.12 -0.59
CA ALA A 34 -21.60 -3.25 -1.58
C ALA A 34 -21.09 -1.81 -1.41
N ARG A 35 -21.10 -1.03 -2.50
CA ARG A 35 -20.62 0.37 -2.48
C ARG A 35 -21.30 1.21 -1.40
N GLU A 36 -22.59 1.04 -1.24
CA GLU A 36 -23.45 1.82 -0.35
C GLU A 36 -23.22 1.52 1.13
N HIS A 37 -22.62 0.35 1.43
CA HIS A 37 -22.41 -0.18 2.77
C HIS A 37 -20.94 -0.36 3.12
N SER A 38 -20.04 0.02 2.21
CA SER A 38 -18.61 -0.15 2.39
C SER A 38 -17.88 1.17 2.44
N PHE A 39 -16.85 1.24 3.26
CA PHE A 39 -15.95 2.38 3.35
C PHE A 39 -14.53 1.93 2.98
N ALA A 40 -13.86 2.72 2.15
CA ALA A 40 -12.49 2.44 1.74
C ALA A 40 -11.49 3.29 2.55
N ALA A 41 -10.43 2.66 3.01
CA ALA A 41 -9.27 3.33 3.59
C ALA A 41 -8.01 2.93 2.81
N VAL A 42 -7.15 3.88 2.48
CA VAL A 42 -6.05 3.64 1.57
C VAL A 42 -4.74 4.16 2.15
N SER A 43 -3.75 3.28 2.23
CA SER A 43 -2.37 3.60 2.56
C SER A 43 -1.51 3.50 1.31
N VAL A 44 -1.18 4.65 0.74
CA VAL A 44 -0.23 4.85 -0.36
C VAL A 44 0.87 5.80 0.08
N CYS A 45 1.96 5.85 -0.65
CA CYS A 45 2.99 6.84 -0.42
C CYS A 45 2.43 8.26 -0.65
N ARG A 46 3.08 9.27 -0.06
CA ARG A 46 2.74 10.70 -0.30
C ARG A 46 3.17 11.21 -1.68
N ASP A 47 3.79 10.37 -2.48
CA ASP A 47 4.23 10.69 -3.83
C ASP A 47 3.04 10.94 -4.77
N GLU A 48 3.13 11.93 -5.64
CA GLU A 48 2.05 12.30 -6.58
C GLU A 48 1.69 11.19 -7.57
N LEU A 49 2.63 10.28 -7.86
CA LEU A 49 2.39 9.15 -8.76
C LEU A 49 1.31 8.19 -8.23
N THR A 50 1.08 8.17 -6.92
CA THR A 50 0.08 7.29 -6.31
C THR A 50 -1.35 7.79 -6.44
N GLN A 51 -1.56 9.03 -6.89
CA GLN A 51 -2.89 9.66 -6.98
C GLN A 51 -3.84 8.90 -7.92
N SER A 52 -3.32 8.34 -9.01
CA SER A 52 -4.10 7.54 -9.96
C SER A 52 -4.85 6.37 -9.30
N PHE A 53 -4.21 5.69 -8.34
CA PHE A 53 -4.84 4.60 -7.58
C PHE A 53 -5.94 5.12 -6.65
N LEU A 54 -5.71 6.24 -5.95
CA LEU A 54 -6.74 6.87 -5.11
C LEU A 54 -7.99 7.25 -5.91
N ASP A 55 -7.81 7.80 -7.11
CA ASP A 55 -8.91 8.17 -8.00
C ASP A 55 -9.70 6.94 -8.48
N LEU A 56 -9.02 5.81 -8.74
CA LEU A 56 -9.66 4.55 -9.09
C LEU A 56 -10.48 3.97 -7.94
N VAL A 57 -9.95 4.01 -6.71
CA VAL A 57 -10.67 3.59 -5.50
C VAL A 57 -11.89 4.48 -5.27
N ALA A 58 -11.71 5.82 -5.38
CA ALA A 58 -12.81 6.78 -5.21
C ALA A 58 -13.96 6.56 -6.21
N ARG A 59 -13.67 6.21 -7.45
CA ARG A 59 -14.71 5.86 -8.44
C ARG A 59 -15.54 4.64 -8.06
N ARG A 60 -14.98 3.72 -7.26
CA ARG A 60 -15.62 2.46 -6.91
C ARG A 60 -16.28 2.44 -5.54
N TRP A 61 -15.67 3.07 -4.53
CA TRP A 61 -16.12 3.07 -3.14
C TRP A 61 -16.23 4.46 -2.52
N ASP A 62 -16.40 5.49 -3.36
CA ASP A 62 -16.37 6.90 -2.95
C ASP A 62 -15.01 7.34 -2.38
N GLN A 63 -14.92 8.56 -1.90
CA GLN A 63 -13.66 9.17 -1.46
C GLN A 63 -13.05 8.36 -0.30
N PRO A 64 -11.88 7.74 -0.48
CA PRO A 64 -11.28 6.94 0.57
C PRO A 64 -10.68 7.78 1.69
N PHE A 65 -10.59 7.20 2.87
CA PHE A 65 -9.82 7.78 3.97
C PHE A 65 -8.34 7.52 3.76
N SER A 66 -7.52 8.57 3.82
CA SER A 66 -6.07 8.45 3.65
C SER A 66 -5.41 7.98 4.95
N LEU A 67 -4.77 6.82 4.90
CA LEU A 67 -3.96 6.26 6.00
C LEU A 67 -2.47 6.52 5.79
N GLY A 68 -2.06 6.83 4.56
CA GLY A 68 -0.69 6.70 4.09
C GLY A 68 0.30 7.73 4.60
N GLY A 69 1.53 7.27 4.71
CA GLY A 69 2.74 8.02 4.99
C GLY A 69 3.86 7.61 4.04
N LEU A 70 5.10 7.85 4.42
CA LEU A 70 6.27 7.43 3.65
C LEU A 70 6.26 5.93 3.40
N GLY A 71 6.55 5.51 2.16
CA GLY A 71 6.56 4.11 1.78
C GLY A 71 5.21 3.39 1.92
N ALA A 72 4.11 4.12 1.94
CA ALA A 72 2.76 3.61 2.18
C ALA A 72 2.51 3.03 3.59
N LEU A 73 3.34 3.33 4.59
CA LEU A 73 3.06 2.94 5.96
C LEU A 73 1.84 3.69 6.50
N PRO A 74 0.90 3.00 7.19
CA PRO A 74 -0.15 3.68 7.91
C PRO A 74 0.45 4.47 9.08
N SER A 75 0.48 5.81 8.99
CA SER A 75 1.16 6.64 9.99
C SER A 75 0.22 7.49 10.84
N LEU A 76 -1.02 7.05 11.01
CA LEU A 76 -2.07 7.79 11.72
C LEU A 76 -2.06 7.61 13.24
N GLY A 77 -1.45 6.55 13.73
CA GLY A 77 -1.58 6.13 15.11
C GLY A 77 -3.04 5.78 15.47
N ARG A 78 -3.24 5.41 16.72
CA ARG A 78 -4.52 4.91 17.22
C ARG A 78 -5.70 5.90 17.05
N THR A 79 -5.44 7.19 17.20
CA THR A 79 -6.48 8.23 17.04
C THR A 79 -6.94 8.33 15.59
N GLY A 80 -6.02 8.34 14.64
CA GLY A 80 -6.37 8.40 13.22
C GLY A 80 -7.09 7.15 12.73
N TRP A 81 -6.69 5.97 13.20
CA TRP A 81 -7.41 4.73 12.91
C TRP A 81 -8.85 4.77 13.44
N ARG A 82 -9.06 5.22 14.69
CA ARG A 82 -10.43 5.38 15.24
C ARG A 82 -11.26 6.36 14.42
N ALA A 83 -10.66 7.44 13.94
CA ALA A 83 -11.34 8.37 13.03
C ALA A 83 -11.74 7.66 11.73
N ALA A 84 -10.84 6.89 11.10
CA ALA A 84 -11.16 6.13 9.90
C ALA A 84 -12.33 5.14 10.16
N LEU A 85 -12.27 4.36 11.24
CA LEU A 85 -13.30 3.39 11.59
C LEU A 85 -14.67 4.05 11.85
N SER A 86 -14.72 5.27 12.37
CA SER A 86 -15.98 5.99 12.61
C SER A 86 -16.70 6.43 11.33
N HIS A 87 -16.03 6.38 10.17
CA HIS A 87 -16.63 6.68 8.87
C HIS A 87 -17.27 5.44 8.21
N VAL A 88 -17.05 4.25 8.75
CA VAL A 88 -17.68 3.03 8.21
C VAL A 88 -19.19 3.12 8.37
N PRO A 89 -19.99 2.97 7.28
CA PRO A 89 -21.43 3.02 7.38
C PRO A 89 -21.97 2.01 8.39
N GLN A 90 -22.84 2.46 9.26
CA GLN A 90 -23.56 1.57 10.19
C GLN A 90 -24.79 1.03 9.46
N ASP A 91 -24.65 -0.10 8.83
CA ASP A 91 -25.79 -0.83 8.28
C ASP A 91 -26.51 -1.59 9.43
N PRO A 92 -27.81 -1.88 9.32
CA PRO A 92 -28.55 -2.60 10.35
C PRO A 92 -27.86 -3.85 10.89
N ASP A 93 -27.07 -4.52 10.05
CA ASP A 93 -26.39 -5.75 10.44
C ASP A 93 -24.91 -5.55 10.78
N ARG A 94 -24.09 -4.95 9.92
CA ARG A 94 -22.64 -4.71 10.13
C ARG A 94 -22.08 -3.73 9.10
N GLY A 95 -21.10 -2.93 9.51
CA GLY A 95 -20.30 -2.11 8.59
C GLY A 95 -19.28 -2.95 7.81
N HIS A 96 -18.81 -2.43 6.68
CA HIS A 96 -17.80 -3.07 5.84
C HIS A 96 -16.64 -2.12 5.58
N LEU A 97 -15.43 -2.51 5.99
CA LEU A 97 -14.21 -1.75 5.78
C LEU A 97 -13.31 -2.44 4.76
N ILE A 98 -12.96 -1.73 3.70
CA ILE A 98 -11.96 -2.19 2.73
C ILE A 98 -10.68 -1.37 2.95
N VAL A 99 -9.56 -2.03 3.18
CA VAL A 99 -8.27 -1.37 3.40
C VAL A 99 -7.30 -1.76 2.29
N PHE A 100 -6.68 -0.77 1.67
CA PHE A 100 -5.63 -0.97 0.67
C PHE A 100 -4.28 -0.49 1.20
N GLY A 101 -3.24 -1.31 1.07
CA GLY A 101 -1.85 -0.99 1.37
C GLY A 101 -0.98 -1.14 0.13
N MET A 102 -0.54 -0.02 -0.48
CA MET A 102 0.10 -0.02 -1.79
C MET A 102 1.39 0.82 -1.80
N PRO A 103 2.52 0.30 -1.26
CA PRO A 103 3.81 0.89 -1.60
C PRO A 103 4.01 0.86 -3.12
N HIS A 104 4.88 1.75 -3.62
CA HIS A 104 5.01 1.92 -5.05
C HIS A 104 6.45 1.82 -5.54
N ILE A 105 6.59 1.46 -6.82
CA ILE A 105 7.84 1.38 -7.55
C ILE A 105 7.59 1.75 -9.01
N GLY A 106 8.61 2.22 -9.72
CA GLY A 106 8.51 2.49 -11.16
C GLY A 106 9.40 1.59 -11.98
N ILE A 107 9.16 1.58 -13.28
CA ILE A 107 10.04 1.01 -14.29
C ILE A 107 10.18 2.05 -15.40
N ASP A 108 11.39 2.52 -15.63
CA ASP A 108 11.67 3.54 -16.64
C ASP A 108 11.58 2.98 -18.09
N PRO A 109 11.66 3.82 -19.13
CA PRO A 109 11.61 3.35 -20.53
C PRO A 109 12.67 2.32 -20.90
N GLU A 110 13.82 2.35 -20.26
CA GLU A 110 14.95 1.44 -20.45
C GLU A 110 14.80 0.12 -19.70
N GLY A 111 13.78 0.00 -18.84
CA GLY A 111 13.48 -1.19 -18.05
C GLY A 111 14.19 -1.21 -16.68
N ASN A 112 14.75 -0.08 -16.22
CA ASN A 112 15.36 -0.01 -14.91
C ASN A 112 14.27 0.07 -13.83
N ILE A 113 14.28 -0.90 -12.91
CA ILE A 113 13.32 -1.01 -11.81
C ILE A 113 13.71 -0.06 -10.67
N GLY A 114 12.73 0.62 -10.09
CA GLY A 114 12.90 1.62 -9.04
C GLY A 114 13.06 3.04 -9.56
N GLN A 115 12.98 3.22 -10.86
CA GLN A 115 13.17 4.49 -11.54
C GLN A 115 11.88 4.93 -12.26
N SER A 116 11.69 6.25 -12.38
CA SER A 116 10.58 6.84 -13.14
C SER A 116 11.03 8.12 -13.84
N LEU A 117 10.51 8.31 -15.05
CA LEU A 117 10.57 9.58 -15.74
C LEU A 117 9.28 10.35 -15.46
N ARG A 118 9.36 11.39 -14.65
CA ARG A 118 8.18 12.20 -14.28
C ARG A 118 7.85 13.20 -15.39
N ARG A 119 6.57 13.51 -15.55
CA ARG A 119 6.02 14.38 -16.62
C ARG A 119 6.72 15.72 -16.81
N HIS A 120 7.26 16.28 -15.73
CA HIS A 120 7.89 17.61 -15.74
C HIS A 120 9.40 17.56 -15.49
N GLN A 121 9.98 16.37 -15.60
CA GLN A 121 11.42 16.16 -15.43
C GLN A 121 12.02 15.62 -16.72
N ASN A 122 13.21 16.07 -17.05
CA ASN A 122 13.98 15.58 -18.21
C ASN A 122 14.92 14.44 -17.84
N GLU A 123 14.97 14.07 -16.57
CA GLU A 123 15.87 13.07 -16.03
C GLU A 123 15.08 12.00 -15.28
N VAL A 124 15.56 10.78 -15.39
CA VAL A 124 15.05 9.65 -14.61
C VAL A 124 15.48 9.79 -13.16
N THR A 125 14.54 9.61 -12.23
CA THR A 125 14.78 9.71 -10.80
C THR A 125 14.22 8.49 -10.07
N PRO A 126 14.68 8.18 -8.83
CA PRO A 126 14.05 7.16 -8.01
C PRO A 126 12.55 7.43 -7.88
N THR A 127 11.73 6.39 -8.11
CA THR A 127 10.26 6.51 -8.07
C THR A 127 9.80 6.90 -6.67
N CYS A 128 10.23 6.16 -5.65
CA CYS A 128 9.92 6.48 -4.27
C CYS A 128 11.17 7.05 -3.57
N GLY A 129 11.18 8.36 -3.33
CA GLY A 129 12.29 9.02 -2.65
C GLY A 129 12.54 8.48 -1.24
N ALA A 130 11.48 8.16 -0.49
CA ALA A 130 11.60 7.59 0.85
C ALA A 130 12.28 6.20 0.85
N MET A 131 11.92 5.34 -0.11
CA MET A 131 12.55 4.03 -0.24
C MET A 131 14.01 4.14 -0.71
N ALA A 132 14.31 5.07 -1.60
CA ALA A 132 15.68 5.31 -2.04
C ALA A 132 16.56 5.83 -0.91
N ALA A 133 16.05 6.76 -0.10
CA ALA A 133 16.75 7.27 1.07
C ALA A 133 16.96 6.16 2.12
N LEU A 134 15.94 5.34 2.39
CA LEU A 134 16.05 4.21 3.31
C LEU A 134 17.11 3.21 2.83
N LEU A 135 17.07 2.78 1.55
CA LEU A 135 18.06 1.85 1.00
C LEU A 135 19.48 2.39 1.11
N SER A 136 19.67 3.69 0.84
CA SER A 136 20.96 4.36 1.00
C SER A 136 21.43 4.33 2.45
N SER A 137 20.54 4.62 3.40
CA SER A 137 20.84 4.61 4.84
C SER A 137 21.16 3.21 5.36
N LEU A 138 20.45 2.18 4.90
CA LEU A 138 20.73 0.78 5.24
C LEU A 138 22.12 0.36 4.80
N ARG A 139 22.62 0.86 3.67
CA ARG A 139 23.95 0.53 3.10
C ARG A 139 25.09 1.34 3.72
N ASN A 140 24.85 2.60 4.00
CA ASN A 140 25.90 3.57 4.35
C ASN A 140 25.89 3.93 5.85
N GLY A 141 24.96 3.39 6.62
CA GLY A 141 24.69 3.80 7.99
C GLY A 141 23.72 4.98 8.07
N PHE A 142 23.05 5.09 9.20
CA PHE A 142 22.10 6.16 9.48
C PHE A 142 22.80 7.41 10.00
N GLU A 143 22.36 8.56 9.50
CA GLU A 143 22.74 9.82 10.14
C GLU A 143 22.12 9.90 11.55
N PRO A 144 22.87 10.40 12.56
CA PRO A 144 22.31 10.62 13.88
C PRO A 144 21.10 11.58 13.79
N LEU A 145 20.01 11.25 14.49
CA LEU A 145 18.85 12.13 14.59
C LEU A 145 19.30 13.47 15.19
N THR A 146 18.95 14.57 14.55
CA THR A 146 19.19 15.91 15.08
C THR A 146 18.08 16.23 16.09
N PRO A 147 18.39 16.51 17.36
CA PRO A 147 17.39 16.87 18.35
C PRO A 147 16.47 18.00 17.87
N GLY A 148 15.16 17.79 17.92
CA GLY A 148 14.15 18.75 17.48
C GLY A 148 13.81 18.74 16.00
N LEU A 149 14.46 17.88 15.19
CA LEU A 149 14.13 17.61 13.78
C LEU A 149 13.80 16.14 13.59
N ASP A 150 12.83 15.66 14.35
CA ASP A 150 12.43 14.26 14.31
C ASP A 150 11.73 13.91 13.00
N ASP A 151 12.24 12.91 12.30
CA ASP A 151 11.59 12.31 11.15
C ASP A 151 10.91 11.00 11.56
N HIS A 152 9.77 11.13 12.24
CA HIS A 152 9.04 10.00 12.79
C HIS A 152 8.59 8.97 11.73
N GLU A 153 8.22 9.43 10.55
CA GLU A 153 7.78 8.53 9.48
C GLU A 153 8.95 7.72 8.91
N ALA A 154 10.09 8.35 8.65
CA ALA A 154 11.28 7.65 8.16
C ALA A 154 11.83 6.66 9.20
N GLU A 155 11.87 7.05 10.48
CA GLU A 155 12.31 6.17 11.57
C GLU A 155 11.36 4.98 11.76
N ARG A 156 10.04 5.19 11.63
CA ARG A 156 9.07 4.10 11.70
C ARG A 156 9.23 3.16 10.50
N LEU A 157 9.38 3.69 9.29
CA LEU A 157 9.62 2.91 8.09
C LEU A 157 10.88 2.04 8.25
N ARG A 158 11.96 2.62 8.74
CA ARG A 158 13.19 1.89 9.03
C ARG A 158 12.97 0.72 9.99
N ARG A 159 12.40 0.98 11.16
CA ARG A 159 12.18 -0.07 12.19
C ARG A 159 11.34 -1.22 11.67
N ILE A 160 10.31 -0.92 10.89
CA ILE A 160 9.40 -1.93 10.36
C ILE A 160 10.11 -2.77 9.30
N VAL A 161 10.88 -2.16 8.41
CA VAL A 161 11.67 -2.90 7.42
C VAL A 161 12.75 -3.74 8.09
N ASP A 162 13.46 -3.20 9.08
CA ASP A 162 14.46 -3.94 9.87
C ASP A 162 13.85 -5.19 10.55
N SER A 163 12.59 -5.13 10.97
CA SER A 163 11.92 -6.25 11.64
C SER A 163 11.48 -7.37 10.70
N GLN A 164 11.43 -7.12 9.39
CA GLN A 164 10.93 -8.08 8.38
C GLN A 164 12.00 -9.02 7.83
N SER A 165 13.27 -8.71 8.00
CA SER A 165 14.34 -9.52 7.43
C SER A 165 15.65 -9.39 8.22
N ASP A 166 16.31 -10.52 8.44
CA ASP A 166 17.68 -10.58 8.98
C ASP A 166 18.73 -10.17 7.96
N GLN A 167 18.35 -10.01 6.69
CA GLN A 167 19.21 -9.60 5.59
C GLN A 167 18.78 -8.26 5.03
N LEU A 168 19.73 -7.35 4.85
CA LEU A 168 19.47 -6.07 4.20
C LEU A 168 19.10 -6.28 2.72
N PRO A 169 18.09 -5.56 2.21
CA PRO A 169 17.72 -5.62 0.80
C PRO A 169 18.83 -5.04 -0.08
N ASP A 170 19.13 -5.75 -1.20
CA ASP A 170 20.19 -5.35 -2.12
C ASP A 170 19.74 -4.25 -3.11
N ASN A 171 18.44 -4.05 -3.29
CA ASN A 171 17.91 -3.12 -4.27
C ASN A 171 16.49 -2.63 -3.88
N LEU A 172 15.98 -1.64 -4.63
CA LEU A 172 14.66 -1.07 -4.40
C LEU A 172 13.52 -2.07 -4.60
N LEU A 173 13.66 -3.05 -5.49
CA LEU A 173 12.65 -4.09 -5.71
C LEU A 173 12.45 -4.94 -4.44
N GLU A 174 13.54 -5.43 -3.87
CA GLU A 174 13.50 -6.22 -2.63
C GLU A 174 12.98 -5.40 -1.46
N LEU A 175 13.48 -4.16 -1.30
CA LEU A 175 13.01 -3.26 -0.27
C LEU A 175 11.50 -2.96 -0.40
N THR A 176 10.99 -2.74 -1.62
CA THR A 176 9.56 -2.50 -1.84
C THR A 176 8.71 -3.73 -1.52
N LYS A 177 9.20 -4.93 -1.83
CA LYS A 177 8.53 -6.19 -1.45
C LYS A 177 8.48 -6.38 0.07
N LEU A 178 9.58 -6.11 0.76
CA LEU A 178 9.62 -6.11 2.24
C LEU A 178 8.65 -5.07 2.83
N ALA A 179 8.64 -3.86 2.29
CA ALA A 179 7.72 -2.82 2.73
C ALA A 179 6.26 -3.20 2.52
N ALA A 180 5.92 -3.88 1.42
CA ALA A 180 4.55 -4.35 1.19
C ALA A 180 4.11 -5.39 2.21
N ALA A 181 4.98 -6.32 2.59
CA ALA A 181 4.72 -7.27 3.67
C ALA A 181 4.53 -6.54 5.02
N ALA A 182 5.44 -5.60 5.32
CA ALA A 182 5.39 -4.81 6.54
C ALA A 182 4.11 -3.96 6.66
N VAL A 183 3.68 -3.34 5.56
CA VAL A 183 2.42 -2.57 5.51
C VAL A 183 1.22 -3.47 5.80
N ASN A 184 1.19 -4.68 5.24
CA ASN A 184 0.15 -5.67 5.54
C ASN A 184 0.09 -5.99 7.03
N ASP A 185 1.23 -6.33 7.62
CA ASP A 185 1.30 -6.74 9.02
C ASP A 185 0.91 -5.58 9.97
N GLU A 186 1.39 -4.37 9.71
CA GLU A 186 1.02 -3.18 10.47
C GLU A 186 -0.48 -2.89 10.43
N MET A 187 -1.13 -3.06 9.26
CA MET A 187 -2.57 -2.89 9.15
C MET A 187 -3.33 -3.87 10.04
N TRP A 188 -2.95 -5.14 10.02
CA TRP A 188 -3.60 -6.15 10.86
C TRP A 188 -3.33 -5.94 12.34
N VAL A 189 -2.10 -5.56 12.72
CA VAL A 189 -1.76 -5.24 14.12
C VAL A 189 -2.62 -4.10 14.66
N GLU A 190 -2.80 -3.01 13.88
CA GLU A 190 -3.61 -1.87 14.31
C GLU A 190 -5.11 -2.20 14.37
N LEU A 191 -5.64 -2.91 13.37
CA LEU A 191 -7.05 -3.31 13.31
C LEU A 191 -7.41 -4.28 14.44
N ASP A 192 -6.53 -5.25 14.74
CA ASP A 192 -6.69 -6.18 15.85
C ASP A 192 -6.62 -5.47 17.21
N ALA A 193 -5.62 -4.62 17.42
CA ALA A 193 -5.45 -3.84 18.64
C ALA A 193 -6.64 -2.92 18.97
N LEU A 194 -7.39 -2.51 17.93
CA LEU A 194 -8.63 -1.74 18.07
C LEU A 194 -9.87 -2.61 18.24
N GLY A 195 -9.77 -3.92 17.99
CA GLY A 195 -10.90 -4.84 18.02
C GLY A 195 -11.95 -4.53 16.95
N ALA A 196 -11.52 -3.97 15.80
CA ALA A 196 -12.39 -3.48 14.73
C ALA A 196 -13.36 -4.56 14.19
N TYR A 197 -12.93 -5.82 14.14
CA TYR A 197 -13.74 -6.96 13.71
C TYR A 197 -15.00 -7.20 14.54
N LYS A 198 -15.09 -6.65 15.75
CA LYS A 198 -16.29 -6.78 16.61
C LYS A 198 -17.46 -5.96 16.08
N GLU A 199 -17.19 -4.88 15.38
CA GLU A 199 -18.17 -3.92 14.90
C GLU A 199 -18.41 -4.00 13.39
N MET A 200 -17.42 -4.46 12.62
CA MET A 200 -17.46 -4.45 11.17
C MET A 200 -16.74 -5.65 10.55
N ASP A 201 -17.08 -5.98 9.32
CA ASP A 201 -16.34 -6.91 8.49
C ASP A 201 -15.20 -6.18 7.77
N ILE A 202 -14.02 -6.79 7.70
CA ILE A 202 -12.79 -6.15 7.24
C ILE A 202 -12.18 -6.94 6.11
N ALA A 203 -11.88 -6.29 5.00
CA ALA A 203 -11.08 -6.85 3.92
C ALA A 203 -9.82 -6.01 3.71
N VAL A 204 -8.65 -6.62 3.82
CA VAL A 204 -7.34 -5.97 3.61
C VAL A 204 -6.72 -6.49 2.34
N PHE A 205 -6.23 -5.59 1.51
CA PHE A 205 -5.57 -5.87 0.24
C PHE A 205 -4.24 -5.15 0.20
N CYS A 206 -3.15 -5.90 0.20
CA CYS A 206 -1.80 -5.35 0.05
C CYS A 206 -1.18 -5.78 -1.28
N GLY A 207 -0.53 -4.83 -1.93
CA GLY A 207 0.14 -5.03 -3.20
C GLY A 207 1.21 -3.98 -3.43
N ILE A 208 1.85 -4.03 -4.57
CA ILE A 208 2.81 -3.03 -5.02
C ILE A 208 2.23 -2.32 -6.23
N GLN A 209 2.08 -1.00 -6.14
CA GLN A 209 1.73 -0.16 -7.28
C GLN A 209 2.96 0.06 -8.15
N ILE A 210 2.86 -0.26 -9.44
CA ILE A 210 3.97 -0.21 -10.40
C ILE A 210 3.63 0.84 -11.45
N HIS A 211 4.47 1.88 -11.54
CA HIS A 211 4.33 2.96 -12.50
C HIS A 211 5.15 2.67 -13.76
N LEU A 212 4.51 2.71 -14.92
CA LEU A 212 5.16 2.57 -16.22
C LEU A 212 5.21 3.90 -16.97
N PRO A 213 6.09 4.05 -17.97
CA PRO A 213 6.22 5.28 -18.76
C PRO A 213 4.94 5.69 -19.49
N ASP A 214 4.08 4.74 -19.84
CA ASP A 214 2.84 4.94 -20.60
C ASP A 214 1.65 5.41 -19.75
N GLU A 215 1.91 5.84 -18.51
CA GLU A 215 0.90 6.29 -17.53
C GLU A 215 -0.13 5.20 -17.14
N VAL A 216 0.15 3.96 -17.45
CA VAL A 216 -0.68 2.82 -17.00
C VAL A 216 -0.04 2.21 -15.78
N ASP A 217 -0.76 2.27 -14.66
CA ASP A 217 -0.32 1.66 -13.42
C ASP A 217 -0.76 0.19 -13.34
N PHE A 218 0.12 -0.61 -12.77
CA PHE A 218 -0.14 -2.01 -12.49
C PHE A 218 -0.09 -2.25 -10.99
N ILE A 219 -0.80 -3.29 -10.53
CA ILE A 219 -0.70 -3.80 -9.16
C ILE A 219 -0.16 -5.23 -9.19
N TYR A 220 0.88 -5.46 -8.41
CA TYR A 220 1.33 -6.80 -8.06
C TYR A 220 0.73 -7.19 -6.71
N PRO A 221 -0.20 -8.17 -6.65
CA PRO A 221 -0.80 -8.60 -5.40
C PRO A 221 0.24 -9.24 -4.48
N VAL A 222 0.24 -8.87 -3.19
CA VAL A 222 1.16 -9.43 -2.18
C VAL A 222 0.39 -10.24 -1.14
N ALA A 223 -0.65 -9.66 -0.55
CA ALA A 223 -1.48 -10.32 0.45
C ALA A 223 -2.92 -9.81 0.36
N SER A 224 -3.86 -10.70 0.61
CA SER A 224 -5.28 -10.32 0.70
C SER A 224 -5.98 -11.23 1.69
N ALA A 225 -6.75 -10.63 2.61
CA ALA A 225 -7.48 -11.40 3.59
C ALA A 225 -8.76 -10.69 4.03
N PHE A 226 -9.69 -11.49 4.53
CA PHE A 226 -10.97 -11.08 5.10
C PHE A 226 -11.05 -11.51 6.57
N MET A 227 -11.63 -10.68 7.41
CA MET A 227 -11.96 -10.99 8.80
C MET A 227 -13.40 -10.56 9.06
N GLY A 228 -14.25 -11.53 9.41
CA GLY A 228 -15.63 -11.29 9.83
C GLY A 228 -15.78 -11.25 11.35
N SER A 229 -17.03 -11.40 11.80
CA SER A 229 -17.40 -11.35 13.24
C SER A 229 -16.76 -12.43 14.11
N ASP A 230 -16.29 -13.51 13.51
CA ASP A 230 -15.60 -14.60 14.18
C ASP A 230 -14.16 -14.23 14.59
N GLY A 231 -13.65 -13.08 14.11
CA GLY A 231 -12.28 -12.63 14.33
C GLY A 231 -11.22 -13.51 13.67
N ILE A 232 -11.64 -14.41 12.76
CA ILE A 232 -10.73 -15.32 12.08
C ILE A 232 -10.37 -14.74 10.71
N THR A 233 -9.08 -14.55 10.48
CA THR A 233 -8.57 -14.10 9.18
C THR A 233 -8.59 -15.23 8.17
N LYS A 234 -9.23 -15.00 7.03
CA LYS A 234 -9.35 -15.92 5.89
C LYS A 234 -8.64 -15.32 4.68
N ALA A 235 -7.67 -16.05 4.12
CA ALA A 235 -6.98 -15.61 2.91
C ALA A 235 -7.96 -15.44 1.74
N LEU A 236 -7.76 -14.40 0.96
CA LEU A 236 -8.43 -14.14 -0.31
C LEU A 236 -7.44 -14.30 -1.47
N VAL A 237 -7.91 -14.60 -2.67
CA VAL A 237 -7.08 -14.69 -3.88
C VAL A 237 -7.63 -13.74 -4.93
N VAL A 238 -6.85 -12.69 -5.23
CA VAL A 238 -7.20 -11.65 -6.22
C VAL A 238 -6.75 -12.01 -7.63
#